data_24a711b766e101867c10566bdfadddfd
#
_entry.id   24a711b766e101867c10566bdfadddfd
#
_cell.length_a   1.000
_cell.length_b   1.000
_cell.length_c   1.000
_cell.angle_alpha   90.00
_cell.angle_beta   90.00
_cell.angle_gamma   90.00
#
_symmetry.space_group_name_H-M   'P 1'
#
loop_
_entity.id
_entity.type
_entity.pdbx_description
1 polymer ?
#
loop_
_entity_poly.entity_id
_entity_poly.type
_entity_poly.pdbx_seq_one_letter_code
_entity_poly.pdbx_strand_id
1 'polypeptide(L)'
;MRRVVVTGMGAITPIGLNVEEFWKGIHAGQIGFGPITKFDASEYKAHLAAEVKGFVGKEHMDFKAAKRMELFAQYAVAAAKEAVADAGLDMEKEDAYRCGTAVGCGVGSLQAIEREYTKIVEKGPGRVNPIFVPLMISNMAAGNVSIQLGLQGKCTNDVTACATGTNNIGDAFRSIQYGEADVMVAGGTEAAVCPCAIAGFGALTALSPSDDPEKCSLPFDKNRSGFVLGEGAGIVVLEELEHAKARGAKIYAEVVGYGCSADAYHITSPLEDGAGAARAMQNAIEDAGVDKNEITYINAHGTATHHNDLFETRAIKLLFGDHAKDIKINSTKSMIGHLLGAAGAVEFITCVKELEEGYIHRTVGYETPDDEMDLNYCKEESHESFTYALSNSLGFGGHNASLLVRKYCLLYTSPSP
;
A
#
# COMPACT_ATOMS: atom_id res chain seq x y z
N MET A 1 -18.78 5.69 -18.07
CA MET A 1 -18.07 6.27 -16.90
C MET A 1 -16.78 6.93 -17.38
N ARG A 2 -16.23 7.91 -16.61
CA ARG A 2 -14.97 8.59 -16.98
C ARG A 2 -13.79 7.63 -16.77
N ARG A 3 -12.79 7.71 -17.62
CA ARG A 3 -11.56 6.91 -17.52
C ARG A 3 -10.60 7.58 -16.55
N VAL A 4 -9.86 6.78 -15.79
CA VAL A 4 -8.97 7.25 -14.71
C VAL A 4 -7.57 6.74 -14.93
N VAL A 5 -6.61 7.64 -14.92
CA VAL A 5 -5.20 7.33 -15.18
C VAL A 5 -4.29 7.74 -14.02
N VAL A 6 -3.14 7.08 -13.92
CA VAL A 6 -2.07 7.43 -12.99
C VAL A 6 -1.11 8.38 -13.68
N THR A 7 -0.98 9.59 -13.17
CA THR A 7 -0.10 10.63 -13.76
C THR A 7 1.10 10.96 -12.88
N GLY A 8 1.10 10.56 -11.61
CA GLY A 8 2.23 10.76 -10.72
C GLY A 8 2.27 9.76 -9.57
N MET A 9 3.45 9.54 -9.05
CA MET A 9 3.72 8.61 -7.95
C MET A 9 4.74 9.18 -6.98
N GLY A 10 4.59 8.84 -5.70
CA GLY A 10 5.54 9.17 -4.64
C GLY A 10 5.60 8.06 -3.60
N ALA A 11 6.76 7.80 -3.05
CA ALA A 11 6.96 6.72 -2.10
C ALA A 11 8.01 7.05 -1.04
N ILE A 12 7.71 6.65 0.19
CA ILE A 12 8.67 6.56 1.31
C ILE A 12 8.64 5.12 1.77
N THR A 13 9.76 4.43 1.70
CA THR A 13 9.85 3.00 2.01
C THR A 13 11.14 2.64 2.76
N PRO A 14 11.24 1.44 3.35
CA PRO A 14 12.47 0.99 3.99
C PRO A 14 13.68 0.85 3.06
N ILE A 15 13.46 0.82 1.74
CA ILE A 15 14.51 0.66 0.72
C ILE A 15 14.66 1.87 -0.22
N GLY A 16 13.98 2.99 0.06
CA GLY A 16 14.11 4.21 -0.72
C GLY A 16 13.17 5.31 -0.23
N LEU A 17 13.62 6.56 -0.27
CA LEU A 17 12.90 7.74 0.18
C LEU A 17 12.17 8.48 -0.96
N ASN A 18 12.15 7.89 -2.13
CA ASN A 18 11.41 8.32 -3.31
C ASN A 18 11.19 7.12 -4.23
N VAL A 19 10.35 7.28 -5.26
CA VAL A 19 10.02 6.19 -6.19
C VAL A 19 11.25 5.66 -6.94
N GLU A 20 12.18 6.52 -7.32
CA GLU A 20 13.39 6.12 -8.04
C GLU A 20 14.28 5.20 -7.19
N GLU A 21 14.56 5.61 -5.95
CA GLU A 21 15.34 4.81 -5.01
C GLU A 21 14.64 3.50 -4.66
N PHE A 22 13.34 3.58 -4.36
CA PHE A 22 12.51 2.39 -4.10
C PHE A 22 12.60 1.40 -5.26
N TRP A 23 12.43 1.88 -6.49
CA TRP A 23 12.44 1.04 -7.67
C TRP A 23 13.82 0.42 -7.97
N LYS A 24 14.89 1.17 -7.74
CA LYS A 24 16.27 0.61 -7.77
C LYS A 24 16.46 -0.48 -6.72
N GLY A 25 15.91 -0.30 -5.52
CA GLY A 25 15.93 -1.31 -4.47
C GLY A 25 15.18 -2.58 -4.87
N ILE A 26 14.01 -2.46 -5.52
CA ILE A 26 13.24 -3.58 -6.06
C ILE A 26 14.06 -4.39 -7.08
N HIS A 27 14.66 -3.73 -8.06
CA HIS A 27 15.52 -4.38 -9.06
C HIS A 27 16.74 -5.08 -8.45
N ALA A 28 17.30 -4.50 -7.39
CA ALA A 28 18.43 -5.09 -6.67
C ALA A 28 18.03 -6.26 -5.76
N GLY A 29 16.73 -6.50 -5.55
CA GLY A 29 16.27 -7.45 -4.53
C GLY A 29 16.67 -7.02 -3.11
N GLN A 30 16.77 -5.70 -2.88
CA GLN A 30 17.21 -5.14 -1.59
C GLN A 30 16.17 -5.41 -0.51
N ILE A 31 16.62 -5.93 0.63
CA ILE A 31 15.79 -6.10 1.82
C ILE A 31 15.93 -4.90 2.76
N GLY A 32 14.80 -4.42 3.25
CA GLY A 32 14.73 -3.27 4.17
C GLY A 32 14.75 -3.63 5.65
N PHE A 33 14.92 -4.91 5.98
CA PHE A 33 14.84 -5.44 7.34
C PHE A 33 16.11 -5.19 8.13
N GLY A 34 15.96 -4.95 9.41
CA GLY A 34 17.06 -4.81 10.33
C GLY A 34 16.58 -4.77 11.78
N PRO A 35 17.51 -4.76 12.75
CA PRO A 35 17.18 -4.61 14.15
C PRO A 35 16.35 -3.35 14.39
N ILE A 36 15.34 -3.45 15.27
CA ILE A 36 14.56 -2.29 15.71
C ILE A 36 15.49 -1.30 16.40
N THR A 37 15.52 -0.06 15.94
CA THR A 37 16.40 0.99 16.47
C THR A 37 15.67 2.04 17.30
N LYS A 38 14.35 2.11 17.20
CA LYS A 38 13.53 3.16 17.81
C LYS A 38 13.30 2.98 19.32
N PHE A 39 13.50 1.75 19.83
CA PHE A 39 13.40 1.40 21.24
C PHE A 39 14.16 0.09 21.51
N ASP A 40 14.39 -0.23 22.79
CA ASP A 40 14.96 -1.52 23.18
C ASP A 40 13.96 -2.65 23.02
N ALA A 41 14.19 -3.50 22.01
CA ALA A 41 13.31 -4.62 21.67
C ALA A 41 13.75 -5.95 22.29
N SER A 42 14.76 -5.98 23.18
CA SER A 42 15.38 -7.21 23.71
C SER A 42 14.40 -8.14 24.45
N GLU A 43 13.35 -7.61 25.04
CA GLU A 43 12.31 -8.39 25.73
C GLU A 43 11.10 -8.73 24.84
N TYR A 44 11.09 -8.30 23.58
CA TYR A 44 10.00 -8.56 22.65
C TYR A 44 10.22 -9.88 21.89
N LYS A 45 9.13 -10.44 21.35
CA LYS A 45 9.20 -11.68 20.54
C LYS A 45 9.76 -11.48 19.13
N ALA A 46 9.71 -10.25 18.63
CA ALA A 46 10.23 -9.87 17.33
C ALA A 46 11.25 -8.73 17.53
N HIS A 47 12.43 -8.90 16.96
CA HIS A 47 13.55 -7.97 17.10
C HIS A 47 13.84 -7.19 15.81
N LEU A 48 13.26 -7.62 14.68
CA LEU A 48 13.45 -7.00 13.37
C LEU A 48 12.21 -6.22 12.93
N ALA A 49 12.46 -5.12 12.24
CA ALA A 49 11.44 -4.32 11.56
C ALA A 49 11.98 -3.78 10.23
N ALA A 50 11.08 -3.31 9.38
CA ALA A 50 11.40 -2.59 8.15
C ALA A 50 11.21 -1.08 8.40
N GLU A 51 12.14 -0.47 9.11
CA GLU A 51 12.13 0.95 9.43
C GLU A 51 12.52 1.81 8.21
N VAL A 52 11.89 2.95 8.06
CA VAL A 52 12.34 4.00 7.12
C VAL A 52 13.61 4.65 7.67
N LYS A 53 14.68 4.60 6.89
CA LYS A 53 16.01 5.07 7.29
C LYS A 53 16.32 6.41 6.62
N GLY A 54 16.92 7.33 7.36
CA GLY A 54 17.43 8.59 6.82
C GLY A 54 16.37 9.65 6.49
N PHE A 55 15.10 9.43 6.80
CA PHE A 55 14.04 10.41 6.56
C PHE A 55 14.17 11.60 7.52
N VAL A 56 14.15 12.81 6.95
CA VAL A 56 14.20 14.07 7.71
C VAL A 56 13.05 14.97 7.24
N GLY A 57 12.00 15.10 8.05
CA GLY A 57 10.76 15.81 7.66
C GLY A 57 10.97 17.24 7.15
N LYS A 58 11.90 18.01 7.75
CA LYS A 58 12.22 19.40 7.34
C LYS A 58 12.81 19.51 5.92
N GLU A 59 13.24 18.42 5.31
CA GLU A 59 13.72 18.40 3.92
C GLU A 59 12.57 18.29 2.92
N HIS A 60 11.40 17.89 3.39
CA HIS A 60 10.20 17.69 2.57
C HIS A 60 9.11 18.73 2.83
N MET A 61 9.16 19.43 3.96
CA MET A 61 8.15 20.42 4.35
C MET A 61 8.74 21.49 5.29
N ASP A 62 8.02 22.60 5.46
CA ASP A 62 8.41 23.62 6.42
C ASP A 62 8.60 23.05 7.84
N PHE A 63 9.63 23.50 8.53
CA PHE A 63 10.00 23.01 9.86
C PHE A 63 8.86 23.13 10.90
N LYS A 64 8.08 24.23 10.84
CA LYS A 64 6.94 24.41 11.74
C LYS A 64 5.81 23.43 11.44
N ALA A 65 5.59 23.13 10.14
CA ALA A 65 4.63 22.14 9.71
C ALA A 65 5.06 20.73 10.17
N ALA A 66 6.34 20.35 9.94
CA ALA A 66 6.87 19.07 10.37
C ALA A 66 6.72 18.82 11.88
N LYS A 67 6.92 19.85 12.71
CA LYS A 67 6.73 19.77 14.17
C LYS A 67 5.28 19.54 14.62
N ARG A 68 4.31 19.77 13.75
CA ARG A 68 2.88 19.59 14.01
C ARG A 68 2.33 18.30 13.38
N MET A 69 3.22 17.42 12.94
CA MET A 69 2.89 16.13 12.33
C MET A 69 3.70 15.02 12.99
N GLU A 70 3.06 13.88 13.24
CA GLU A 70 3.77 12.64 13.53
C GLU A 70 4.27 12.00 12.23
N LEU A 71 5.16 11.01 12.35
CA LEU A 71 5.86 10.43 11.17
C LEU A 71 4.92 9.94 10.08
N PHE A 72 3.79 9.29 10.41
CA PHE A 72 2.86 8.80 9.40
C PHE A 72 2.34 9.94 8.51
N ALA A 73 2.05 11.10 9.08
CA ALA A 73 1.60 12.27 8.34
C ALA A 73 2.75 12.94 7.56
N GLN A 74 3.96 12.95 8.12
CA GLN A 74 5.15 13.44 7.42
C GLN A 74 5.49 12.58 6.20
N TYR A 75 5.42 11.26 6.31
CA TYR A 75 5.62 10.34 5.18
C TYR A 75 4.57 10.57 4.09
N ALA A 76 3.29 10.70 4.48
CA ALA A 76 2.21 10.99 3.53
C ALA A 76 2.43 12.30 2.76
N VAL A 77 2.80 13.38 3.46
CA VAL A 77 3.06 14.69 2.85
C VAL A 77 4.27 14.64 1.92
N ALA A 78 5.36 13.98 2.34
CA ALA A 78 6.56 13.85 1.51
C ALA A 78 6.28 13.09 0.22
N ALA A 79 5.63 11.92 0.32
CA ALA A 79 5.23 11.12 -0.83
C ALA A 79 4.20 11.84 -1.72
N ALA A 80 3.25 12.59 -1.14
CA ALA A 80 2.27 13.35 -1.91
C ALA A 80 2.91 14.51 -2.70
N LYS A 81 3.89 15.21 -2.11
CA LYS A 81 4.64 16.25 -2.83
C LYS A 81 5.44 15.68 -3.99
N GLU A 82 6.09 14.52 -3.80
CA GLU A 82 6.75 13.80 -4.89
C GLU A 82 5.75 13.43 -5.99
N ALA A 83 4.62 12.83 -5.65
CA ALA A 83 3.60 12.40 -6.62
C ALA A 83 3.04 13.57 -7.44
N VAL A 84 2.75 14.72 -6.80
CA VAL A 84 2.25 15.92 -7.48
C VAL A 84 3.33 16.54 -8.38
N ALA A 85 4.59 16.56 -7.93
CA ALA A 85 5.71 17.02 -8.75
C ALA A 85 5.95 16.09 -9.96
N ASP A 86 5.90 14.78 -9.76
CA ASP A 86 6.02 13.78 -10.83
C ASP A 86 4.87 13.90 -11.85
N ALA A 87 3.65 14.18 -11.38
CA ALA A 87 2.51 14.46 -12.25
C ALA A 87 2.65 15.76 -13.04
N GLY A 88 3.56 16.66 -12.65
CA GLY A 88 3.64 18.01 -13.20
C GLY A 88 2.35 18.81 -12.99
N LEU A 89 1.63 18.55 -11.90
CA LEU A 89 0.37 19.21 -11.57
C LEU A 89 0.66 20.58 -10.95
N ASP A 90 0.11 21.63 -11.57
CA ASP A 90 0.25 23.02 -11.13
C ASP A 90 -1.06 23.49 -10.51
N MET A 91 -1.14 23.51 -9.19
CA MET A 91 -2.35 23.88 -8.46
C MET A 91 -2.80 25.32 -8.67
N GLU A 92 -1.96 26.21 -9.22
CA GLU A 92 -2.39 27.56 -9.61
C GLU A 92 -3.27 27.57 -10.88
N LYS A 93 -3.21 26.49 -11.65
CA LYS A 93 -3.99 26.30 -12.89
C LYS A 93 -5.21 25.39 -12.72
N GLU A 94 -5.30 24.73 -11.57
CA GLU A 94 -6.36 23.76 -11.28
C GLU A 94 -7.51 24.40 -10.51
N ASP A 95 -8.72 23.86 -10.69
CA ASP A 95 -9.82 24.10 -9.76
C ASP A 95 -9.58 23.28 -8.48
N ALA A 96 -9.15 23.96 -7.41
CA ALA A 96 -8.82 23.32 -6.14
C ALA A 96 -9.98 22.49 -5.55
N TYR A 97 -11.25 22.88 -5.82
CA TYR A 97 -12.44 22.14 -5.39
C TYR A 97 -12.69 20.88 -6.21
N ARG A 98 -12.02 20.75 -7.36
CA ARG A 98 -12.05 19.53 -8.20
C ARG A 98 -10.86 18.62 -7.94
N CYS A 99 -9.96 19.02 -7.04
CA CYS A 99 -8.75 18.26 -6.63
C CYS A 99 -8.93 17.80 -5.19
N GLY A 100 -9.05 16.48 -4.98
CA GLY A 100 -9.30 15.90 -3.69
C GLY A 100 -8.16 15.05 -3.15
N THR A 101 -8.34 14.53 -1.95
CA THR A 101 -7.39 13.71 -1.20
C THR A 101 -8.11 12.48 -0.64
N ALA A 102 -7.55 11.30 -0.84
CA ALA A 102 -7.97 10.06 -0.20
C ALA A 102 -6.72 9.31 0.27
N VAL A 103 -6.25 9.63 1.47
CA VAL A 103 -5.02 9.07 2.05
C VAL A 103 -5.32 8.45 3.39
N GLY A 104 -5.17 7.13 3.47
CA GLY A 104 -5.46 6.35 4.65
C GLY A 104 -4.24 6.09 5.54
N CYS A 105 -4.51 5.93 6.83
CA CYS A 105 -3.56 5.40 7.81
C CYS A 105 -4.30 4.41 8.70
N GLY A 106 -3.71 3.22 8.92
CA GLY A 106 -4.39 2.14 9.64
C GLY A 106 -4.57 2.44 11.13
N VAL A 107 -3.56 2.97 11.80
CA VAL A 107 -3.59 3.14 13.27
C VAL A 107 -3.31 4.56 13.75
N GLY A 108 -2.95 5.49 12.87
CA GLY A 108 -2.51 6.83 13.28
C GLY A 108 -1.17 6.77 14.01
N SER A 109 -0.96 7.63 15.02
CA SER A 109 0.27 7.60 15.81
C SER A 109 0.09 6.95 17.17
N LEU A 110 0.44 5.67 17.27
CA LEU A 110 0.55 4.97 18.56
C LEU A 110 1.65 5.59 19.43
N GLN A 111 2.73 6.07 18.83
CA GLN A 111 3.82 6.75 19.55
C GLN A 111 3.34 7.99 20.28
N ALA A 112 2.45 8.78 19.66
CA ALA A 112 1.86 9.93 20.30
C ALA A 112 0.98 9.51 21.50
N ILE A 113 0.22 8.43 21.37
CA ILE A 113 -0.59 7.87 22.45
C ILE A 113 0.30 7.41 23.61
N GLU A 114 1.33 6.61 23.33
CA GLU A 114 2.28 6.14 24.35
C GLU A 114 2.91 7.31 25.11
N ARG A 115 3.43 8.29 24.39
CA ARG A 115 4.10 9.47 24.94
C ARG A 115 3.18 10.33 25.80
N GLU A 116 1.99 10.63 25.31
CA GLU A 116 1.06 11.51 26.02
C GLU A 116 0.37 10.77 27.19
N TYR A 117 0.09 9.47 27.05
CA TYR A 117 -0.44 8.67 28.17
C TYR A 117 0.57 8.55 29.32
N THR A 118 1.83 8.34 29.01
CA THR A 118 2.92 8.35 30.02
C THR A 118 2.93 9.68 30.79
N LYS A 119 2.78 10.82 30.09
CA LYS A 119 2.68 12.12 30.76
C LYS A 119 1.47 12.22 31.71
N ILE A 120 0.33 11.67 31.30
CA ILE A 120 -0.88 11.65 32.16
C ILE A 120 -0.59 10.89 33.46
N VAL A 121 0.01 9.72 33.34
CA VAL A 121 0.33 8.86 34.49
C VAL A 121 1.37 9.51 35.42
N GLU A 122 2.44 10.05 34.87
CA GLU A 122 3.55 10.59 35.64
C GLU A 122 3.33 12.03 36.16
N LYS A 123 2.64 12.87 35.38
CA LYS A 123 2.59 14.33 35.58
C LYS A 123 1.19 14.92 35.62
N GLY A 124 0.17 14.10 35.45
CA GLY A 124 -1.25 14.49 35.43
C GLY A 124 -1.72 15.06 34.07
N PRO A 125 -3.06 15.16 33.88
CA PRO A 125 -3.70 15.49 32.62
C PRO A 125 -3.38 16.90 32.08
N GLY A 126 -3.02 17.84 32.98
CA GLY A 126 -2.65 19.21 32.58
C GLY A 126 -1.32 19.34 31.81
N ARG A 127 -0.59 18.25 31.61
CA ARG A 127 0.70 18.22 30.88
C ARG A 127 0.61 17.62 29.48
N VAL A 128 -0.57 17.22 29.05
CA VAL A 128 -0.82 16.71 27.69
C VAL A 128 -0.57 17.81 26.66
N ASN A 129 0.02 17.42 25.53
CA ASN A 129 0.25 18.34 24.43
C ASN A 129 -1.11 18.87 23.90
N PRO A 130 -1.30 20.21 23.78
CA PRO A 130 -2.56 20.78 23.30
C PRO A 130 -3.00 20.28 21.91
N ILE A 131 -2.07 19.84 21.06
CA ILE A 131 -2.37 19.28 19.75
C ILE A 131 -2.28 17.75 19.70
N PHE A 132 -2.33 17.08 20.87
CA PHE A 132 -2.23 15.62 20.93
C PHE A 132 -3.23 14.92 20.01
N VAL A 133 -4.50 15.31 20.06
CA VAL A 133 -5.54 14.68 19.23
C VAL A 133 -5.25 14.81 17.73
N PRO A 134 -4.99 16.01 17.19
CA PRO A 134 -4.58 16.13 15.79
C PRO A 134 -3.27 15.40 15.43
N LEU A 135 -2.38 15.18 16.38
CA LEU A 135 -1.15 14.42 16.13
C LEU A 135 -1.43 12.92 15.97
N MET A 136 -2.40 12.38 16.72
CA MET A 136 -2.57 10.93 16.80
C MET A 136 -3.60 10.36 15.83
N ILE A 137 -4.65 11.12 15.44
CA ILE A 137 -5.74 10.57 14.63
C ILE A 137 -5.35 10.34 13.18
N SER A 138 -5.79 9.21 12.64
CA SER A 138 -5.37 8.70 11.34
C SER A 138 -5.75 9.59 10.15
N ASN A 139 -6.90 10.30 10.22
CA ASN A 139 -7.35 11.19 9.13
C ASN A 139 -6.41 12.39 8.91
N MET A 140 -5.48 12.65 9.81
CA MET A 140 -4.53 13.75 9.65
C MET A 140 -3.45 13.48 8.62
N ALA A 141 -3.33 12.26 8.11
CA ALA A 141 -2.58 11.99 6.88
C ALA A 141 -3.23 12.75 5.71
N ALA A 142 -4.49 12.49 5.42
CA ALA A 142 -5.24 13.17 4.36
C ALA A 142 -5.36 14.68 4.61
N GLY A 143 -5.68 15.09 5.85
CA GLY A 143 -5.82 16.50 6.21
C GLY A 143 -4.54 17.30 5.99
N ASN A 144 -3.37 16.78 6.40
CA ASN A 144 -2.10 17.47 6.17
C ASN A 144 -1.70 17.49 4.70
N VAL A 145 -1.95 16.43 3.93
CA VAL A 145 -1.73 16.42 2.47
C VAL A 145 -2.59 17.52 1.81
N SER A 146 -3.88 17.57 2.12
CA SER A 146 -4.81 18.61 1.63
C SER A 146 -4.30 20.02 1.95
N ILE A 147 -3.91 20.28 3.21
CA ILE A 147 -3.40 21.60 3.65
C ILE A 147 -2.11 21.96 2.92
N GLN A 148 -1.16 21.03 2.83
CA GLN A 148 0.16 21.31 2.26
C GLN A 148 0.14 21.51 0.74
N LEU A 149 -0.84 20.94 0.06
CA LEU A 149 -0.96 21.00 -1.41
C LEU A 149 -2.10 21.90 -1.91
N GLY A 150 -2.92 22.44 -1.00
CA GLY A 150 -4.04 23.30 -1.37
C GLY A 150 -5.20 22.58 -2.06
N LEU A 151 -5.39 21.29 -1.76
CA LEU A 151 -6.46 20.48 -2.34
C LEU A 151 -7.76 20.73 -1.56
N GLN A 152 -8.77 21.33 -2.17
CA GLN A 152 -10.02 21.75 -1.52
C GLN A 152 -11.24 20.89 -1.89
N GLY A 153 -11.02 19.83 -2.67
CA GLY A 153 -12.06 18.83 -2.97
C GLY A 153 -12.30 17.88 -1.80
N LYS A 154 -12.91 16.74 -2.09
CA LYS A 154 -13.14 15.66 -1.12
C LYS A 154 -11.84 15.31 -0.39
N CYS A 155 -11.89 15.23 0.95
CA CYS A 155 -10.76 14.84 1.77
C CYS A 155 -11.18 13.71 2.72
N THR A 156 -10.72 12.50 2.47
CA THR A 156 -11.13 11.30 3.20
C THR A 156 -9.95 10.43 3.63
N ASN A 157 -10.21 9.60 4.63
CA ASN A 157 -9.32 8.55 5.13
C ASN A 157 -10.19 7.34 5.47
N ASP A 158 -10.24 6.36 4.58
CA ASP A 158 -10.87 5.08 4.85
C ASP A 158 -9.89 4.19 5.60
N VAL A 159 -10.34 3.61 6.70
CA VAL A 159 -9.52 2.72 7.55
C VAL A 159 -10.05 1.31 7.44
N THR A 160 -9.29 0.44 6.76
CA THR A 160 -9.60 -0.96 6.55
C THR A 160 -8.39 -1.87 6.86
N ALA A 161 -7.71 -1.53 7.96
CA ALA A 161 -6.48 -2.21 8.40
C ALA A 161 -5.45 -2.30 7.26
N CYS A 162 -4.99 -3.51 6.92
CA CYS A 162 -3.97 -3.72 5.88
C CYS A 162 -4.46 -3.43 4.45
N ALA A 163 -5.76 -3.29 4.23
CA ALA A 163 -6.36 -2.93 2.94
C ALA A 163 -6.55 -1.41 2.76
N THR A 164 -6.21 -0.60 3.77
CA THR A 164 -6.42 0.85 3.79
C THR A 164 -5.92 1.56 2.54
N GLY A 165 -4.67 1.35 2.14
CA GLY A 165 -4.09 2.01 0.97
C GLY A 165 -4.80 1.64 -0.34
N THR A 166 -5.15 0.38 -0.50
CA THR A 166 -5.90 -0.13 -1.66
C THR A 166 -7.31 0.46 -1.72
N ASN A 167 -8.02 0.50 -0.60
CA ASN A 167 -9.36 1.11 -0.54
C ASN A 167 -9.32 2.61 -0.85
N ASN A 168 -8.38 3.37 -0.28
CA ASN A 168 -8.29 4.80 -0.56
C ASN A 168 -8.00 5.10 -2.04
N ILE A 169 -7.15 4.31 -2.71
CA ILE A 169 -6.93 4.42 -4.16
C ILE A 169 -8.21 4.05 -4.92
N GLY A 170 -8.90 2.98 -4.52
CA GLY A 170 -10.13 2.54 -5.16
C GLY A 170 -11.27 3.55 -5.02
N ASP A 171 -11.45 4.16 -3.86
CA ASP A 171 -12.49 5.17 -3.64
C ASP A 171 -12.16 6.51 -4.32
N ALA A 172 -10.87 6.85 -4.42
CA ALA A 172 -10.42 7.96 -5.27
C ALA A 172 -10.73 7.72 -6.76
N PHE A 173 -10.46 6.49 -7.24
CA PHE A 173 -10.84 6.06 -8.58
C PHE A 173 -12.35 6.24 -8.83
N ARG A 174 -13.20 5.81 -7.90
CA ARG A 174 -14.65 6.01 -7.98
C ARG A 174 -15.05 7.49 -8.00
N SER A 175 -14.44 8.31 -7.17
CA SER A 175 -14.73 9.75 -7.12
C SER A 175 -14.49 10.43 -8.48
N ILE A 176 -13.41 10.07 -9.18
CA ILE A 176 -13.14 10.59 -10.53
C ILE A 176 -14.09 9.95 -11.55
N GLN A 177 -14.30 8.64 -11.48
CA GLN A 177 -15.13 7.89 -12.42
C GLN A 177 -16.58 8.41 -12.44
N TYR A 178 -17.11 8.81 -11.28
CA TYR A 178 -18.45 9.39 -11.14
C TYR A 178 -18.50 10.92 -11.32
N GLY A 179 -17.37 11.57 -11.57
CA GLY A 179 -17.31 13.00 -11.86
C GLY A 179 -17.32 13.91 -10.63
N GLU A 180 -17.10 13.37 -9.42
CA GLU A 180 -16.99 14.17 -8.19
C GLU A 180 -15.68 14.97 -8.16
N ALA A 181 -14.60 14.44 -8.74
CA ALA A 181 -13.29 15.07 -8.83
C ALA A 181 -12.70 14.90 -10.24
N ASP A 182 -11.74 15.74 -10.60
CA ASP A 182 -10.92 15.60 -11.80
C ASP A 182 -9.53 15.04 -11.46
N VAL A 183 -9.04 15.34 -10.24
CA VAL A 183 -7.77 14.89 -9.70
C VAL A 183 -7.97 14.39 -8.27
N MET A 184 -7.36 13.26 -7.94
CA MET A 184 -7.29 12.74 -6.56
C MET A 184 -5.85 12.37 -6.21
N VAL A 185 -5.35 12.93 -5.12
CA VAL A 185 -4.11 12.49 -4.47
C VAL A 185 -4.48 11.38 -3.49
N ALA A 186 -4.08 10.15 -3.77
CA ALA A 186 -4.60 8.97 -3.08
C ALA A 186 -3.50 7.98 -2.69
N GLY A 187 -3.75 7.25 -1.62
CA GLY A 187 -2.85 6.20 -1.19
C GLY A 187 -2.95 5.88 0.30
N GLY A 188 -1.83 5.51 0.88
CA GLY A 188 -1.76 5.12 2.28
C GLY A 188 -0.41 5.37 2.92
N THR A 189 -0.41 5.48 4.23
CA THR A 189 0.78 5.73 5.05
C THR A 189 0.70 4.97 6.36
N GLU A 190 1.85 4.65 6.94
CA GLU A 190 1.94 4.07 8.29
C GLU A 190 3.33 4.31 8.89
N ALA A 191 3.37 4.56 10.19
CA ALA A 191 4.61 4.65 10.95
C ALA A 191 4.43 4.01 12.34
N ALA A 192 4.13 2.71 12.35
CA ALA A 192 3.70 2.00 13.56
C ALA A 192 4.81 1.19 14.26
N VAL A 193 6.08 1.37 13.88
CA VAL A 193 7.18 0.68 14.60
C VAL A 193 7.41 1.35 15.95
N CYS A 194 6.74 0.82 16.97
CA CYS A 194 6.78 1.31 18.35
C CYS A 194 6.51 0.16 19.34
N PRO A 195 6.77 0.37 20.64
CA PRO A 195 6.54 -0.65 21.69
C PRO A 195 5.14 -1.27 21.67
N CYS A 196 4.08 -0.45 21.64
CA CYS A 196 2.69 -0.95 21.64
C CYS A 196 2.38 -1.83 20.41
N ALA A 197 2.81 -1.42 19.22
CA ALA A 197 2.52 -2.19 18.01
C ALA A 197 3.29 -3.52 17.99
N ILE A 198 4.59 -3.50 18.29
CA ILE A 198 5.40 -4.73 18.33
C ILE A 198 4.89 -5.69 19.41
N ALA A 199 4.52 -5.19 20.59
CA ALA A 199 3.91 -6.01 21.64
C ALA A 199 2.55 -6.58 21.20
N GLY A 200 1.69 -5.76 20.62
CA GLY A 200 0.34 -6.14 20.19
C GLY A 200 0.35 -7.21 19.10
N PHE A 201 1.09 -6.99 18.01
CA PHE A 201 1.23 -7.98 16.94
C PHE A 201 2.02 -9.22 17.39
N GLY A 202 3.00 -9.05 18.30
CA GLY A 202 3.71 -10.16 18.92
C GLY A 202 2.81 -11.04 19.80
N ALA A 203 1.86 -10.45 20.52
CA ALA A 203 0.86 -11.18 21.30
C ALA A 203 -0.07 -12.01 20.41
N LEU A 204 -0.39 -11.52 19.21
CA LEU A 204 -1.15 -12.25 18.18
C LEU A 204 -0.32 -13.35 17.50
N THR A 205 0.97 -13.49 17.82
CA THR A 205 1.91 -14.40 17.11
C THR A 205 1.96 -14.16 15.59
N ALA A 206 1.67 -12.92 15.17
CA ALA A 206 1.63 -12.55 13.77
C ALA A 206 2.99 -12.13 13.20
N LEU A 207 3.92 -11.68 14.08
CA LEU A 207 5.26 -11.25 13.69
C LEU A 207 6.22 -12.43 13.57
N SER A 208 7.13 -12.33 12.60
CA SER A 208 8.24 -13.29 12.48
C SER A 208 9.18 -13.20 13.70
N PRO A 209 9.49 -14.32 14.34
CA PRO A 209 10.44 -14.36 15.44
C PRO A 209 11.89 -14.51 14.99
N SER A 210 12.17 -14.51 13.69
CA SER A 210 13.51 -14.67 13.14
C SER A 210 14.38 -13.46 13.42
N ASP A 211 15.63 -13.69 13.84
CA ASP A 211 16.65 -12.66 13.99
C ASP A 211 17.55 -12.53 12.75
N ASP A 212 17.30 -13.35 11.73
CA ASP A 212 18.01 -13.29 10.45
C ASP A 212 17.22 -12.43 9.45
N PRO A 213 17.76 -11.27 9.03
CA PRO A 213 17.09 -10.41 8.07
C PRO A 213 16.76 -11.09 6.73
N GLU A 214 17.53 -12.08 6.31
CA GLU A 214 17.30 -12.83 5.07
C GLU A 214 16.20 -13.89 5.20
N LYS A 215 15.77 -14.21 6.44
CA LYS A 215 14.80 -15.26 6.74
C LYS A 215 13.56 -14.77 7.51
N CYS A 216 13.44 -13.48 7.75
CA CYS A 216 12.36 -12.97 8.59
C CYS A 216 11.05 -12.70 7.80
N SER A 217 11.11 -12.45 6.49
CA SER A 217 9.94 -12.24 5.64
C SER A 217 10.02 -13.14 4.41
N LEU A 218 9.32 -14.27 4.43
CA LEU A 218 9.38 -15.32 3.43
C LEU A 218 7.98 -15.62 2.85
N PRO A 219 7.37 -14.68 2.09
CA PRO A 219 6.05 -14.92 1.50
C PRO A 219 6.02 -16.21 0.66
N PHE A 220 4.97 -17.01 0.89
CA PHE A 220 4.70 -18.29 0.22
C PHE A 220 5.74 -19.42 0.44
N ASP A 221 6.84 -19.15 1.13
CA ASP A 221 7.83 -20.19 1.46
C ASP A 221 7.29 -21.14 2.54
N LYS A 222 7.71 -22.39 2.49
CA LYS A 222 7.35 -23.41 3.49
C LYS A 222 7.82 -23.02 4.90
N ASN A 223 8.93 -22.29 5.00
CA ASN A 223 9.55 -21.87 6.27
C ASN A 223 9.07 -20.48 6.75
N ARG A 224 8.03 -19.92 6.14
CA ARG A 224 7.45 -18.64 6.58
C ARG A 224 6.99 -18.71 8.04
N SER A 225 7.18 -17.64 8.79
CA SER A 225 6.95 -17.65 10.24
C SER A 225 6.20 -16.46 10.79
N GLY A 226 5.72 -15.57 9.93
CA GLY A 226 5.04 -14.33 10.28
C GLY A 226 5.53 -13.17 9.45
N PHE A 227 4.88 -12.01 9.58
CA PHE A 227 5.30 -10.81 8.85
C PHE A 227 6.34 -10.00 9.63
N VAL A 228 7.08 -9.17 8.92
CA VAL A 228 7.93 -8.12 9.49
C VAL A 228 7.18 -6.81 9.43
N LEU A 229 7.00 -6.14 10.57
CA LEU A 229 6.35 -4.83 10.61
C LEU A 229 7.21 -3.77 9.91
N GLY A 230 6.63 -3.07 8.95
CA GLY A 230 7.27 -1.99 8.22
C GLY A 230 6.52 -0.68 8.34
N GLU A 231 7.13 0.36 7.81
CA GLU A 231 6.59 1.71 7.78
C GLU A 231 6.90 2.40 6.45
N GLY A 232 6.12 3.41 6.10
CA GLY A 232 6.28 4.17 4.88
C GLY A 232 5.01 4.81 4.38
N ALA A 233 5.03 5.25 3.13
CA ALA A 233 3.87 5.79 2.41
C ALA A 233 3.98 5.50 0.92
N GLY A 234 2.83 5.28 0.29
CA GLY A 234 2.69 5.26 -1.16
C GLY A 234 1.55 6.20 -1.55
N ILE A 235 1.83 7.13 -2.44
CA ILE A 235 0.85 8.11 -2.92
C ILE A 235 0.89 8.14 -4.44
N VAL A 236 -0.30 8.16 -5.04
CA VAL A 236 -0.48 8.34 -6.48
C VAL A 236 -1.35 9.55 -6.78
N VAL A 237 -1.11 10.19 -7.91
CA VAL A 237 -2.04 11.14 -8.51
C VAL A 237 -2.89 10.37 -9.51
N LEU A 238 -4.17 10.25 -9.21
CA LEU A 238 -5.18 9.76 -10.14
C LEU A 238 -5.85 10.96 -10.82
N GLU A 239 -6.09 10.84 -12.11
CA GLU A 239 -6.58 11.93 -12.92
C GLU A 239 -7.58 11.44 -13.97
N GLU A 240 -8.57 12.24 -14.27
CA GLU A 240 -9.47 11.98 -15.39
C GLU A 240 -8.67 12.05 -16.71
N LEU A 241 -8.92 11.08 -17.59
CA LEU A 241 -8.10 10.90 -18.80
C LEU A 241 -8.03 12.13 -19.70
N GLU A 242 -9.18 12.76 -20.00
CA GLU A 242 -9.20 13.91 -20.90
C GLU A 242 -8.60 15.16 -20.25
N HIS A 243 -8.75 15.29 -18.92
CA HIS A 243 -8.05 16.32 -18.14
C HIS A 243 -6.52 16.13 -18.24
N ALA A 244 -6.03 14.91 -18.02
CA ALA A 244 -4.60 14.59 -18.13
C ALA A 244 -4.05 14.88 -19.52
N LYS A 245 -4.77 14.49 -20.56
CA LYS A 245 -4.41 14.77 -21.97
C LYS A 245 -4.38 16.26 -22.27
N ALA A 246 -5.38 17.01 -21.81
CA ALA A 246 -5.52 18.45 -22.09
C ALA A 246 -4.31 19.26 -21.56
N ARG A 247 -3.74 18.84 -20.43
CA ARG A 247 -2.54 19.49 -19.87
C ARG A 247 -1.21 18.84 -20.31
N GLY A 248 -1.25 17.78 -21.14
CA GLY A 248 -0.07 17.08 -21.63
C GLY A 248 0.64 16.24 -20.56
N ALA A 249 -0.08 15.71 -19.58
CA ALA A 249 0.49 14.89 -18.52
C ALA A 249 1.11 13.60 -19.06
N LYS A 250 2.19 13.14 -18.41
CA LYS A 250 2.64 11.76 -18.56
C LYS A 250 1.58 10.83 -17.96
N ILE A 251 1.22 9.77 -18.66
CA ILE A 251 0.32 8.74 -18.19
C ILE A 251 1.10 7.45 -18.02
N TYR A 252 1.17 6.94 -16.80
CA TYR A 252 1.87 5.70 -16.47
C TYR A 252 1.03 4.46 -16.75
N ALA A 253 -0.22 4.49 -16.29
CA ALA A 253 -1.15 3.37 -16.39
C ALA A 253 -2.59 3.86 -16.26
N GLU A 254 -3.55 2.98 -16.51
CA GLU A 254 -4.98 3.24 -16.30
C GLU A 254 -5.54 2.34 -15.23
N VAL A 255 -6.24 2.90 -14.25
CA VAL A 255 -7.01 2.13 -13.27
C VAL A 255 -8.32 1.73 -13.94
N VAL A 256 -8.55 0.43 -14.04
CA VAL A 256 -9.70 -0.09 -14.80
C VAL A 256 -10.71 -0.85 -13.93
N GLY A 257 -10.32 -1.32 -12.76
CA GLY A 257 -11.23 -2.05 -11.89
C GLY A 257 -10.86 -1.93 -10.41
N TYR A 258 -11.89 -1.94 -9.57
CA TYR A 258 -11.80 -1.94 -8.12
C TYR A 258 -12.87 -2.85 -7.53
N GLY A 259 -12.47 -3.76 -6.68
CA GLY A 259 -13.36 -4.72 -6.04
C GLY A 259 -13.09 -4.86 -4.55
N CYS A 260 -14.16 -4.97 -3.78
CA CYS A 260 -14.13 -5.18 -2.34
C CYS A 260 -15.07 -6.30 -1.94
N SER A 261 -14.77 -6.92 -0.80
CA SER A 261 -15.64 -7.84 -0.09
C SER A 261 -15.31 -7.87 1.39
N ALA A 262 -16.15 -8.49 2.18
CA ALA A 262 -15.87 -8.82 3.57
C ALA A 262 -16.02 -10.32 3.79
N ASP A 263 -15.12 -10.92 4.58
CA ASP A 263 -15.19 -12.32 4.95
C ASP A 263 -16.38 -12.61 5.89
N ALA A 264 -16.74 -11.65 6.74
CA ALA A 264 -17.77 -11.78 7.76
C ALA A 264 -17.59 -13.07 8.61
N TYR A 265 -16.34 -13.35 9.00
CA TYR A 265 -15.96 -14.64 9.60
C TYR A 265 -15.24 -14.46 10.95
N HIS A 266 -14.04 -13.86 10.96
CA HIS A 266 -13.19 -13.75 12.15
C HIS A 266 -12.46 -12.40 12.19
N ILE A 267 -12.12 -11.94 13.41
CA ILE A 267 -11.48 -10.61 13.58
C ILE A 267 -10.07 -10.52 13.00
N THR A 268 -9.33 -11.62 12.92
CA THR A 268 -7.94 -11.63 12.45
C THR A 268 -7.62 -12.70 11.41
N SER A 269 -8.36 -13.82 11.39
CA SER A 269 -8.10 -14.91 10.45
C SER A 269 -8.89 -14.70 9.16
N PRO A 270 -8.26 -14.82 7.98
CA PRO A 270 -9.00 -14.87 6.71
C PRO A 270 -9.90 -16.12 6.64
N LEU A 271 -10.85 -16.08 5.72
CA LEU A 271 -11.72 -17.22 5.43
C LEU A 271 -10.90 -18.35 4.78
N GLU A 272 -10.98 -19.57 5.34
CA GLU A 272 -10.09 -20.69 4.99
C GLU A 272 -10.16 -21.13 3.53
N ASP A 273 -11.34 -21.04 2.92
CA ASP A 273 -11.55 -21.38 1.50
C ASP A 273 -11.14 -20.28 0.53
N GLY A 274 -10.79 -19.08 1.06
CA GLY A 274 -10.41 -17.91 0.28
C GLY A 274 -11.57 -17.23 -0.46
N ALA A 275 -12.81 -17.58 -0.19
CA ALA A 275 -13.98 -17.09 -0.94
C ALA A 275 -14.11 -15.56 -0.91
N GLY A 276 -13.80 -14.91 0.23
CA GLY A 276 -13.84 -13.45 0.36
C GLY A 276 -12.82 -12.76 -0.55
N ALA A 277 -11.56 -13.19 -0.49
CA ALA A 277 -10.49 -12.63 -1.35
C ALA A 277 -10.77 -12.92 -2.84
N ALA A 278 -11.24 -14.13 -3.19
CA ALA A 278 -11.65 -14.46 -4.55
C ALA A 278 -12.77 -13.54 -5.05
N ARG A 279 -13.73 -13.20 -4.19
CA ARG A 279 -14.83 -12.28 -4.53
C ARG A 279 -14.32 -10.85 -4.79
N ALA A 280 -13.38 -10.35 -4.00
CA ALA A 280 -12.80 -9.02 -4.22
C ALA A 280 -12.07 -8.96 -5.57
N MET A 281 -11.26 -9.96 -5.89
CA MET A 281 -10.59 -10.08 -7.19
C MET A 281 -11.61 -10.16 -8.34
N GLN A 282 -12.64 -11.00 -8.21
CA GLN A 282 -13.70 -11.14 -9.20
C GLN A 282 -14.41 -9.80 -9.45
N ASN A 283 -14.78 -9.08 -8.38
CA ASN A 283 -15.44 -7.79 -8.48
C ASN A 283 -14.58 -6.76 -9.23
N ALA A 284 -13.26 -6.74 -9.00
CA ALA A 284 -12.34 -5.85 -9.72
C ALA A 284 -12.26 -6.19 -11.23
N ILE A 285 -12.23 -7.46 -11.58
CA ILE A 285 -12.17 -7.95 -12.96
C ILE A 285 -13.49 -7.64 -13.68
N GLU A 286 -14.63 -7.91 -13.04
CA GLU A 286 -15.96 -7.59 -13.58
C GLU A 286 -16.17 -6.10 -13.76
N ASP A 287 -15.72 -5.27 -12.81
CA ASP A 287 -15.76 -3.82 -12.90
C ASP A 287 -14.99 -3.29 -14.13
N ALA A 288 -13.87 -3.91 -14.42
CA ALA A 288 -13.06 -3.60 -15.61
C ALA A 288 -13.65 -4.13 -16.93
N GLY A 289 -14.60 -5.06 -16.87
CA GLY A 289 -15.16 -5.73 -18.05
C GLY A 289 -14.13 -6.61 -18.79
N VAL A 290 -13.19 -7.19 -18.06
CA VAL A 290 -12.06 -7.99 -18.60
C VAL A 290 -12.32 -9.49 -18.36
N ASP A 291 -11.87 -10.33 -19.29
CA ASP A 291 -11.88 -11.77 -19.06
C ASP A 291 -10.78 -12.14 -18.02
N LYS A 292 -11.14 -12.91 -17.01
CA LYS A 292 -10.19 -13.35 -15.98
C LYS A 292 -8.96 -14.06 -16.55
N ASN A 293 -9.07 -14.70 -17.71
CA ASN A 293 -7.97 -15.38 -18.37
C ASN A 293 -6.93 -14.41 -18.99
N GLU A 294 -7.25 -13.12 -19.07
CA GLU A 294 -6.29 -12.07 -19.46
C GLU A 294 -5.38 -11.64 -18.31
N ILE A 295 -5.68 -12.03 -17.07
CA ILE A 295 -4.87 -11.71 -15.91
C ILE A 295 -3.71 -12.71 -15.85
N THR A 296 -2.50 -12.20 -16.04
CA THR A 296 -1.26 -13.00 -16.05
C THR A 296 -0.32 -12.66 -14.92
N TYR A 297 -0.64 -11.61 -14.14
CA TYR A 297 0.16 -11.17 -13.00
C TYR A 297 -0.69 -10.69 -11.83
N ILE A 298 -0.31 -11.11 -10.63
CA ILE A 298 -0.88 -10.71 -9.35
C ILE A 298 0.23 -10.27 -8.40
N ASN A 299 0.17 -9.03 -7.91
CA ASN A 299 0.90 -8.61 -6.72
C ASN A 299 0.03 -9.00 -5.51
N ALA A 300 0.45 -10.04 -4.82
CA ALA A 300 -0.31 -10.64 -3.75
C ALA A 300 -0.22 -9.85 -2.44
N HIS A 301 -1.17 -10.04 -1.56
CA HIS A 301 -1.04 -9.60 -0.18
C HIS A 301 0.16 -10.24 0.49
N GLY A 302 0.33 -11.56 0.39
CA GLY A 302 1.56 -12.30 0.65
C GLY A 302 2.35 -11.83 1.87
N THR A 303 1.80 -12.01 3.07
CA THR A 303 2.37 -11.45 4.32
C THR A 303 3.46 -12.30 4.95
N ALA A 304 3.72 -13.49 4.43
CA ALA A 304 4.58 -14.51 5.07
C ALA A 304 3.97 -15.08 6.36
N THR A 305 2.69 -14.87 6.63
CA THR A 305 1.98 -15.59 7.69
C THR A 305 1.44 -16.92 7.16
N HIS A 306 1.36 -17.91 8.04
CA HIS A 306 0.98 -19.27 7.65
C HIS A 306 -0.39 -19.31 6.96
N HIS A 307 -1.40 -18.71 7.58
CA HIS A 307 -2.78 -18.76 7.08
C HIS A 307 -3.02 -17.83 5.89
N ASN A 308 -2.51 -16.59 5.92
CA ASN A 308 -2.77 -15.65 4.83
C ASN A 308 -2.30 -16.20 3.49
N ASP A 309 -1.05 -16.67 3.42
CA ASP A 309 -0.46 -17.09 2.14
C ASP A 309 -1.14 -18.34 1.59
N LEU A 310 -1.51 -19.28 2.47
CA LEU A 310 -2.26 -20.46 2.11
C LEU A 310 -3.67 -20.10 1.60
N PHE A 311 -4.40 -19.24 2.32
CA PHE A 311 -5.79 -18.94 1.97
C PHE A 311 -5.88 -17.99 0.77
N GLU A 312 -4.92 -17.09 0.57
CA GLU A 312 -4.80 -16.31 -0.67
C GLU A 312 -4.50 -17.22 -1.87
N THR A 313 -3.65 -18.23 -1.72
CA THR A 313 -3.43 -19.27 -2.73
C THR A 313 -4.73 -19.98 -3.10
N ARG A 314 -5.53 -20.37 -2.10
CA ARG A 314 -6.85 -21.00 -2.32
C ARG A 314 -7.80 -20.03 -3.05
N ALA A 315 -7.80 -18.75 -2.70
CA ALA A 315 -8.61 -17.73 -3.35
C ALA A 315 -8.27 -17.59 -4.84
N ILE A 316 -6.99 -17.56 -5.17
CA ILE A 316 -6.52 -17.48 -6.56
C ILE A 316 -6.94 -18.73 -7.34
N LYS A 317 -6.75 -19.93 -6.77
CA LYS A 317 -7.21 -21.19 -7.38
C LYS A 317 -8.72 -21.21 -7.57
N LEU A 318 -9.48 -20.75 -6.57
CA LEU A 318 -10.96 -20.73 -6.63
C LEU A 318 -11.46 -19.85 -7.78
N LEU A 319 -10.86 -18.67 -7.97
CA LEU A 319 -11.27 -17.73 -9.03
C LEU A 319 -10.81 -18.18 -10.42
N PHE A 320 -9.52 -18.51 -10.55
CA PHE A 320 -8.91 -18.72 -11.86
C PHE A 320 -8.92 -20.16 -12.36
N GLY A 321 -9.18 -21.14 -11.47
CA GLY A 321 -9.17 -22.57 -11.83
C GLY A 321 -7.81 -22.99 -12.38
N ASP A 322 -7.79 -23.69 -13.52
CA ASP A 322 -6.54 -24.18 -14.14
C ASP A 322 -5.62 -23.04 -14.56
N HIS A 323 -6.17 -21.88 -14.96
CA HIS A 323 -5.39 -20.69 -15.33
C HIS A 323 -4.53 -20.14 -14.18
N ALA A 324 -4.86 -20.43 -12.92
CA ALA A 324 -4.08 -19.99 -11.77
C ALA A 324 -2.60 -20.38 -11.84
N LYS A 325 -2.27 -21.49 -12.52
CA LYS A 325 -0.89 -21.98 -12.68
C LYS A 325 -0.06 -21.16 -13.68
N ASP A 326 -0.74 -20.45 -14.58
CA ASP A 326 -0.11 -19.60 -15.59
C ASP A 326 0.14 -18.17 -15.08
N ILE A 327 -0.48 -17.81 -13.96
CA ILE A 327 -0.36 -16.47 -13.35
C ILE A 327 0.94 -16.37 -12.57
N LYS A 328 1.72 -15.32 -12.84
CA LYS A 328 2.86 -14.93 -12.02
C LYS A 328 2.38 -14.19 -10.78
N ILE A 329 2.83 -14.64 -9.61
CA ILE A 329 2.45 -14.09 -8.32
C ILE A 329 3.71 -13.66 -7.59
N ASN A 330 3.77 -12.44 -7.09
CA ASN A 330 4.86 -12.04 -6.21
C ASN A 330 4.34 -11.33 -4.95
N SER A 331 5.22 -11.12 -4.00
CA SER A 331 4.95 -10.27 -2.84
C SER A 331 6.09 -9.28 -2.61
N THR A 332 5.78 -8.01 -2.72
CA THR A 332 6.71 -6.91 -2.44
C THR A 332 7.12 -6.87 -0.96
N LYS A 333 6.29 -7.43 -0.07
CA LYS A 333 6.61 -7.58 1.37
C LYS A 333 7.84 -8.44 1.63
N SER A 334 8.27 -9.24 0.68
CA SER A 334 9.55 -9.96 0.75
C SER A 334 10.77 -9.05 0.85
N MET A 335 10.64 -7.78 0.47
CA MET A 335 11.72 -6.77 0.49
C MET A 335 11.46 -5.63 1.49
N ILE A 336 10.22 -5.20 1.64
CA ILE A 336 9.87 -4.01 2.44
C ILE A 336 9.11 -4.31 3.74
N GLY A 337 8.74 -5.58 3.98
CA GLY A 337 7.86 -5.94 5.09
C GLY A 337 6.43 -5.50 4.88
N HIS A 338 5.64 -5.58 5.94
CA HIS A 338 4.23 -5.23 5.92
C HIS A 338 4.02 -3.81 6.44
N LEU A 339 3.73 -2.87 5.54
CA LEU A 339 3.55 -1.45 5.84
C LEU A 339 2.12 -1.12 6.32
N LEU A 340 1.33 -2.11 6.73
CA LEU A 340 -0.05 -1.95 7.21
C LEU A 340 -0.89 -1.06 6.26
N GLY A 341 -1.34 0.11 6.73
CA GLY A 341 -2.15 1.02 5.93
C GLY A 341 -1.47 1.58 4.67
N ALA A 342 -0.15 1.58 4.61
CA ALA A 342 0.62 1.98 3.42
C ALA A 342 0.82 0.84 2.42
N ALA A 343 0.70 -0.42 2.85
CA ALA A 343 1.12 -1.59 2.07
C ALA A 343 0.51 -1.62 0.67
N GLY A 344 -0.81 -1.59 0.57
CA GLY A 344 -1.50 -1.68 -0.72
C GLY A 344 -1.18 -0.51 -1.68
N ALA A 345 -0.87 0.67 -1.15
CA ALA A 345 -0.52 1.82 -1.97
C ALA A 345 0.90 1.68 -2.56
N VAL A 346 1.88 1.23 -1.79
CA VAL A 346 3.24 0.95 -2.28
C VAL A 346 3.23 -0.22 -3.27
N GLU A 347 2.44 -1.25 -3.01
CA GLU A 347 2.24 -2.40 -3.90
C GLU A 347 1.55 -1.99 -5.21
N PHE A 348 0.61 -1.06 -5.17
CA PHE A 348 0.01 -0.50 -6.38
C PHE A 348 1.04 0.28 -7.23
N ILE A 349 1.90 1.09 -6.61
CA ILE A 349 3.02 1.75 -7.29
C ILE A 349 3.94 0.71 -7.93
N THR A 350 4.22 -0.39 -7.23
CA THR A 350 5.00 -1.51 -7.79
C THR A 350 4.34 -2.06 -9.05
N CYS A 351 3.03 -2.33 -9.04
CA CYS A 351 2.29 -2.80 -10.21
C CYS A 351 2.38 -1.82 -11.41
N VAL A 352 2.26 -0.51 -11.14
CA VAL A 352 2.37 0.51 -12.20
C VAL A 352 3.77 0.52 -12.80
N LYS A 353 4.83 0.43 -11.98
CA LYS A 353 6.21 0.39 -12.45
C LYS A 353 6.53 -0.88 -13.23
N GLU A 354 6.01 -2.01 -12.79
CA GLU A 354 6.17 -3.29 -13.48
C GLU A 354 5.48 -3.29 -14.85
N LEU A 355 4.28 -2.72 -14.96
CA LEU A 355 3.59 -2.53 -16.23
C LEU A 355 4.36 -1.59 -17.19
N GLU A 356 4.91 -0.49 -16.65
CA GLU A 356 5.68 0.48 -17.43
C GLU A 356 6.90 -0.20 -18.07
N GLU A 357 7.65 -0.98 -17.30
CA GLU A 357 8.93 -1.57 -17.74
C GLU A 357 8.80 -2.96 -18.38
N GLY A 358 7.67 -3.65 -18.20
CA GLY A 358 7.57 -5.06 -18.58
C GLY A 358 8.49 -5.95 -17.74
N TYR A 359 8.49 -5.70 -16.43
CA TYR A 359 9.32 -6.36 -15.45
C TYR A 359 8.45 -6.85 -14.30
N ILE A 360 8.64 -8.08 -13.83
CA ILE A 360 7.99 -8.63 -12.64
C ILE A 360 9.08 -9.05 -11.66
N HIS A 361 9.13 -8.44 -10.49
CA HIS A 361 10.15 -8.74 -9.50
C HIS A 361 9.97 -10.13 -8.89
N ARG A 362 11.07 -10.74 -8.48
CA ARG A 362 11.05 -11.99 -7.73
C ARG A 362 10.53 -11.80 -6.30
N THR A 363 9.94 -12.84 -5.72
CA THR A 363 9.67 -12.91 -4.29
C THR A 363 10.96 -13.29 -3.58
N VAL A 364 11.63 -12.30 -2.99
CA VAL A 364 12.93 -12.51 -2.33
C VAL A 364 12.78 -13.47 -1.16
N GLY A 365 13.70 -14.43 -1.03
CA GLY A 365 13.67 -15.45 0.03
C GLY A 365 12.71 -16.63 -0.22
N TYR A 366 11.95 -16.65 -1.32
CA TYR A 366 11.18 -17.82 -1.70
C TYR A 366 12.10 -18.91 -2.29
N GLU A 367 12.40 -19.92 -1.49
CA GLU A 367 13.33 -21.00 -1.85
C GLU A 367 12.70 -22.38 -1.76
N THR A 368 11.91 -22.62 -0.70
CA THR A 368 11.35 -23.94 -0.37
C THR A 368 9.86 -23.96 -0.65
N PRO A 369 9.42 -24.68 -1.72
CA PRO A 369 8.01 -24.83 -2.01
C PRO A 369 7.24 -25.53 -0.90
N ASP A 370 6.00 -25.13 -0.71
CA ASP A 370 5.03 -25.77 0.18
C ASP A 370 4.04 -26.59 -0.66
N ASP A 371 3.79 -27.84 -0.29
CA ASP A 371 2.96 -28.77 -1.06
C ASP A 371 1.49 -28.30 -1.23
N GLU A 372 0.99 -27.46 -0.30
CA GLU A 372 -0.34 -26.88 -0.37
C GLU A 372 -0.41 -25.59 -1.24
N MET A 373 0.75 -25.04 -1.59
CA MET A 373 0.90 -23.80 -2.34
C MET A 373 1.74 -24.06 -3.60
N ASP A 374 1.08 -24.53 -4.66
CA ASP A 374 1.70 -25.03 -5.90
C ASP A 374 1.54 -24.08 -7.11
N LEU A 375 1.45 -22.74 -6.85
CA LEU A 375 1.37 -21.72 -7.89
C LEU A 375 2.76 -21.14 -8.20
N ASN A 376 2.82 -20.23 -9.17
CA ASN A 376 4.07 -19.57 -9.58
C ASN A 376 4.32 -18.31 -8.75
N TYR A 377 5.06 -18.43 -7.65
CA TYR A 377 5.37 -17.31 -6.74
C TYR A 377 6.63 -16.52 -7.12
N CYS A 378 6.98 -16.48 -8.37
CA CYS A 378 8.10 -15.70 -8.93
C CYS A 378 9.41 -15.91 -8.14
N LYS A 379 9.94 -17.13 -8.17
CA LYS A 379 11.28 -17.41 -7.61
C LYS A 379 12.37 -16.57 -8.29
N GLU A 380 12.21 -16.33 -9.58
CA GLU A 380 13.06 -15.49 -10.41
C GLU A 380 12.24 -14.30 -10.96
N GLU A 381 12.92 -13.21 -11.25
CA GLU A 381 12.32 -12.09 -11.97
C GLU A 381 11.96 -12.47 -13.42
N SER A 382 11.04 -11.72 -13.98
CA SER A 382 10.58 -11.91 -15.36
C SER A 382 10.63 -10.60 -16.13
N HIS A 383 11.09 -10.68 -17.37
CA HIS A 383 11.14 -9.57 -18.32
C HIS A 383 10.21 -9.86 -19.48
N GLU A 384 8.98 -9.40 -19.37
CA GLU A 384 7.95 -9.58 -20.42
C GLU A 384 6.91 -8.47 -20.35
N SER A 385 6.36 -8.10 -21.48
CA SER A 385 5.24 -7.16 -21.52
C SER A 385 3.95 -7.88 -21.17
N PHE A 386 3.18 -7.30 -20.28
CA PHE A 386 1.85 -7.78 -19.90
C PHE A 386 0.87 -6.60 -19.85
N THR A 387 -0.43 -6.89 -19.86
CA THR A 387 -1.46 -5.85 -20.03
C THR A 387 -2.06 -5.43 -18.71
N TYR A 388 -2.27 -6.36 -17.78
CA TYR A 388 -2.97 -6.13 -16.53
C TYR A 388 -2.14 -6.58 -15.34
N ALA A 389 -2.16 -5.78 -14.27
CA ALA A 389 -1.67 -6.15 -12.94
C ALA A 389 -2.83 -6.09 -11.96
N LEU A 390 -3.03 -7.15 -11.20
CA LEU A 390 -4.01 -7.23 -10.12
C LEU A 390 -3.28 -7.12 -8.77
N SER A 391 -3.63 -6.13 -7.95
CA SER A 391 -3.05 -5.91 -6.62
C SER A 391 -4.08 -6.26 -5.55
N ASN A 392 -3.71 -7.14 -4.62
CA ASN A 392 -4.56 -7.63 -3.54
C ASN A 392 -4.14 -7.11 -2.19
N SER A 393 -5.11 -6.76 -1.37
CA SER A 393 -4.90 -6.47 0.06
C SER A 393 -5.98 -7.15 0.90
N LEU A 394 -5.53 -7.83 1.95
CA LEU A 394 -6.39 -8.54 2.90
C LEU A 394 -6.12 -7.98 4.30
N GLY A 395 -7.16 -7.56 5.02
CA GLY A 395 -7.01 -6.87 6.30
C GLY A 395 -7.74 -7.56 7.45
N PHE A 396 -7.24 -7.36 8.65
CA PHE A 396 -7.95 -7.75 9.87
C PHE A 396 -9.37 -7.15 9.87
N GLY A 397 -10.35 -7.93 10.34
CA GLY A 397 -11.76 -7.61 10.20
C GLY A 397 -12.39 -8.25 8.95
N GLY A 398 -11.61 -8.99 8.15
CA GLY A 398 -12.06 -9.63 6.92
C GLY A 398 -12.20 -8.68 5.74
N HIS A 399 -11.49 -7.56 5.75
CA HIS A 399 -11.45 -6.61 4.63
C HIS A 399 -10.64 -7.18 3.47
N ASN A 400 -11.26 -7.33 2.31
CA ASN A 400 -10.59 -7.73 1.08
C ASN A 400 -10.77 -6.63 0.03
N ALA A 401 -9.68 -6.22 -0.59
CA ALA A 401 -9.70 -5.22 -1.66
C ALA A 401 -8.73 -5.60 -2.78
N SER A 402 -9.14 -5.36 -4.01
CA SER A 402 -8.34 -5.62 -5.21
C SER A 402 -8.45 -4.43 -6.17
N LEU A 403 -7.32 -4.03 -6.73
CA LEU A 403 -7.22 -3.03 -7.79
C LEU A 403 -6.70 -3.70 -9.06
N LEU A 404 -7.37 -3.43 -10.17
CA LEU A 404 -6.90 -3.84 -11.49
C LEU A 404 -6.40 -2.61 -12.25
N VAL A 405 -5.14 -2.65 -12.63
CA VAL A 405 -4.46 -1.61 -13.39
C VAL A 405 -4.03 -2.15 -14.74
N ARG A 406 -4.17 -1.33 -15.78
CA ARG A 406 -3.86 -1.68 -17.17
C ARG A 406 -2.72 -0.83 -17.70
N LYS A 407 -1.86 -1.43 -18.51
CA LYS A 407 -0.86 -0.71 -19.28
C LYS A 407 -1.53 0.33 -20.19
N TYR A 408 -1.11 1.59 -20.09
CA TYR A 408 -1.62 2.63 -20.95
C TYR A 408 -0.96 2.56 -22.34
N CYS A 409 -1.78 2.48 -23.37
CA CYS A 409 -1.32 2.49 -24.77
C CYS A 409 -2.06 3.57 -25.55
N LEU A 410 -1.34 4.44 -26.23
CA LEU A 410 -1.91 5.52 -27.05
C LEU A 410 -2.82 5.00 -28.18
N LEU A 411 -2.71 3.73 -28.56
CA LEU A 411 -3.50 3.11 -29.62
C LEU A 411 -4.93 2.73 -29.22
N TYR A 412 -5.25 2.71 -27.92
CA TYR A 412 -6.62 2.43 -27.44
C TYR A 412 -7.50 3.71 -27.35
N THR A 413 -7.47 4.55 -28.37
CA THR A 413 -8.29 5.78 -28.43
C THR A 413 -9.63 5.57 -29.12
N SER A 414 -10.08 4.36 -29.41
CA SER A 414 -11.43 4.10 -29.89
C SER A 414 -12.41 4.04 -28.72
N PRO A 415 -13.53 4.79 -28.78
CA PRO A 415 -14.64 4.55 -27.86
C PRO A 415 -15.17 3.14 -28.11
N SER A 416 -15.31 2.36 -27.04
CA SER A 416 -16.09 1.14 -27.07
C SER A 416 -17.52 1.48 -27.49
N PRO A 417 -18.15 0.70 -28.36
CA PRO A 417 -19.50 0.98 -28.87
C PRO A 417 -20.58 1.02 -27.80
#